data_c092a7a58c6604870b697b53c56b8f57
#
_entry.id   c092a7a58c6604870b697b53c56b8f57
#
_cell.length_a   1.000
_cell.length_b   1.000
_cell.length_c   1.000
_cell.angle_alpha   90.00
_cell.angle_beta   90.00
_cell.angle_gamma   90.00
#
_symmetry.space_group_name_H-M   'P 1'
#
loop_
_entity.id
_entity.type
_entity.pdbx_description
1 polymer ?
#
loop_
_entity_poly.entity_id
_entity_poly.type
_entity_poly.pdbx_seq_one_letter_code
_entity_poly.pdbx_strand_id
1 'polypeptide(L)'
;MTQKMVVVCNGDEVKNIMPTLIFASSGLALDYEVHVFFCPAGTKWTLKGEIEKIGTPKGMPNPLKLINDILDLGGRVVLCELALENKGVTPEDLRDPRILIEKAPPFLMAAEGAGMTFTF
;
A
#
# COMPACT_ATOMS: atom_id res chain seq x y z
N MET A 1 -4.99 20.84 -11.71
CA MET A 1 -5.13 20.22 -10.40
C MET A 1 -4.74 18.75 -10.48
N THR A 2 -4.05 18.25 -9.48
CA THR A 2 -3.64 16.85 -9.43
C THR A 2 -4.81 15.97 -9.00
N GLN A 3 -5.06 14.89 -9.75
CA GLN A 3 -6.02 13.87 -9.35
C GLN A 3 -5.49 13.15 -8.11
N LYS A 4 -6.33 13.00 -7.09
CA LYS A 4 -5.99 12.26 -5.88
C LYS A 4 -6.69 10.90 -5.91
N MET A 5 -5.94 9.86 -5.58
CA MET A 5 -6.38 8.47 -5.63
C MET A 5 -6.08 7.77 -4.31
N VAL A 6 -7.03 7.00 -3.82
CA VAL A 6 -6.87 6.19 -2.61
C VAL A 6 -7.04 4.72 -2.96
N VAL A 7 -6.11 3.90 -2.48
CA VAL A 7 -6.18 2.44 -2.63
C VAL A 7 -6.05 1.81 -1.26
N VAL A 8 -7.01 0.98 -0.88
CA VAL A 8 -7.02 0.28 0.41
C VAL A 8 -6.81 -1.21 0.17
N CYS A 9 -5.84 -1.80 0.86
CA CYS A 9 -5.61 -3.23 0.83
C CYS A 9 -6.08 -3.85 2.15
N ASN A 10 -7.12 -4.67 2.07
CA ASN A 10 -7.76 -5.26 3.23
C ASN A 10 -7.72 -6.79 3.20
N GLY A 11 -6.58 -7.36 2.84
CA GLY A 11 -6.42 -8.80 2.84
C GLY A 11 -4.98 -9.24 2.65
N ASP A 12 -4.70 -10.48 3.01
CA ASP A 12 -3.37 -11.06 3.02
C ASP A 12 -3.14 -12.10 1.90
N GLU A 13 -3.99 -12.09 0.89
CA GLU A 13 -3.87 -12.97 -0.26
C GLU A 13 -3.32 -12.21 -1.47
N VAL A 14 -2.79 -12.95 -2.44
CA VAL A 14 -2.26 -12.38 -3.68
C VAL A 14 -3.33 -11.58 -4.43
N LYS A 15 -4.58 -12.02 -4.37
CA LYS A 15 -5.71 -11.31 -4.99
C LYS A 15 -5.99 -9.94 -4.36
N ASN A 16 -5.48 -9.69 -3.16
CA ASN A 16 -5.63 -8.40 -2.50
C ASN A 16 -4.45 -7.48 -2.85
N ILE A 17 -3.21 -7.98 -2.77
CA ILE A 17 -2.03 -7.15 -2.95
C ILE A 17 -1.75 -6.81 -4.42
N MET A 18 -1.92 -7.74 -5.34
CA MET A 18 -1.56 -7.47 -6.73
C MET A 18 -2.36 -6.32 -7.33
N PRO A 19 -3.70 -6.28 -7.24
CA PRO A 19 -4.43 -5.12 -7.75
C PRO A 19 -4.09 -3.83 -6.99
N THR A 20 -3.82 -3.92 -5.68
CA THR A 20 -3.39 -2.76 -4.90
C THR A 20 -2.14 -2.13 -5.51
N LEU A 21 -1.12 -2.95 -5.78
CA LEU A 21 0.14 -2.47 -6.34
C LEU A 21 -0.02 -1.99 -7.78
N ILE A 22 -0.80 -2.71 -8.59
CA ILE A 22 -1.02 -2.35 -9.99
C ILE A 22 -1.72 -0.99 -10.09
N PHE A 23 -2.79 -0.78 -9.31
CA PHE A 23 -3.54 0.47 -9.35
C PHE A 23 -2.72 1.63 -8.80
N ALA A 24 -2.04 1.43 -7.68
CA ALA A 24 -1.23 2.49 -7.08
C ALA A 24 -0.08 2.93 -8.00
N SER A 25 0.65 1.98 -8.58
CA SER A 25 1.75 2.31 -9.49
C SER A 25 1.25 2.96 -10.77
N SER A 26 0.10 2.52 -11.28
CA SER A 26 -0.52 3.12 -12.46
C SER A 26 -0.93 4.56 -12.20
N GLY A 27 -1.50 4.85 -11.02
CA GLY A 27 -1.87 6.21 -10.65
C GLY A 27 -0.65 7.14 -10.61
N LEU A 28 0.45 6.65 -10.05
CA LEU A 28 1.70 7.44 -10.01
C LEU A 28 2.28 7.66 -11.40
N ALA A 29 2.17 6.67 -12.29
CA ALA A 29 2.60 6.83 -13.68
C ALA A 29 1.79 7.90 -14.41
N LEU A 30 0.57 8.18 -13.97
CA LEU A 30 -0.29 9.24 -14.50
C LEU A 30 -0.12 10.57 -13.74
N ASP A 31 0.89 10.67 -12.87
CA ASP A 31 1.14 11.83 -12.03
C ASP A 31 0.01 12.12 -11.03
N TYR A 32 -0.75 11.10 -10.64
CA TYR A 32 -1.75 11.25 -9.57
C TYR A 32 -1.07 11.32 -8.22
N GLU A 33 -1.71 11.99 -7.26
CA GLU A 33 -1.33 11.89 -5.85
C GLU A 33 -1.95 10.61 -5.30
N VAL A 34 -1.12 9.64 -4.91
CA VAL A 34 -1.60 8.30 -4.53
C VAL A 34 -1.37 8.05 -3.05
N HIS A 35 -2.44 7.64 -2.37
CA HIS A 35 -2.43 7.23 -0.97
C HIS A 35 -2.83 5.77 -0.88
N VAL A 36 -1.99 4.96 -0.24
CA VAL A 36 -2.24 3.53 -0.05
C VAL A 36 -2.37 3.24 1.43
N PHE A 37 -3.44 2.57 1.83
CA PHE A 37 -3.68 2.20 3.22
C PHE A 37 -3.79 0.69 3.35
N PHE A 38 -2.95 0.12 4.23
CA PHE A 38 -3.03 -1.29 4.56
C PHE A 38 -3.79 -1.44 5.88
N CYS A 39 -4.97 -2.07 5.83
CA CYS A 39 -5.73 -2.43 7.02
C CYS A 39 -5.01 -3.55 7.77
N PRO A 40 -5.36 -3.84 9.04
CA PRO A 40 -4.72 -4.95 9.76
C PRO A 40 -4.70 -6.26 8.99
N ALA A 41 -5.77 -6.59 8.24
CA ALA A 41 -5.80 -7.79 7.41
C ALA A 41 -4.77 -7.78 6.27
N GLY A 42 -4.28 -6.62 5.88
CA GLY A 42 -3.26 -6.47 4.84
C GLY A 42 -1.84 -6.22 5.37
N THR A 43 -1.63 -6.32 6.68
CA THR A 43 -0.33 -6.05 7.32
C THR A 43 0.82 -6.82 6.68
N LYS A 44 0.58 -8.06 6.30
CA LYS A 44 1.58 -8.95 5.70
C LYS A 44 2.40 -8.25 4.62
N TRP A 45 1.76 -7.45 3.77
CA TRP A 45 2.41 -6.86 2.60
C TRP A 45 3.32 -5.68 2.92
N THR A 46 3.28 -5.20 4.16
CA THR A 46 4.19 -4.15 4.64
C THR A 46 5.45 -4.72 5.30
N LEU A 47 5.50 -6.03 5.51
CA LEU A 47 6.56 -6.68 6.27
C LEU A 47 7.73 -7.11 5.37
N LYS A 48 8.92 -7.18 5.97
CA LYS A 48 10.14 -7.66 5.29
C LYS A 48 9.92 -9.07 4.76
N GLY A 49 10.34 -9.30 3.51
CA GLY A 49 10.36 -10.63 2.91
C GLY A 49 9.05 -11.17 2.40
N GLU A 50 7.92 -10.52 2.66
CA GLU A 50 6.61 -11.09 2.31
C GLU A 50 6.25 -10.89 0.84
N ILE A 51 6.50 -9.72 0.27
CA ILE A 51 6.23 -9.49 -1.17
C ILE A 51 7.15 -10.37 -2.02
N GLU A 52 8.37 -10.56 -1.56
CA GLU A 52 9.35 -11.41 -2.25
C GLU A 52 8.83 -12.84 -2.44
N LYS A 53 8.03 -13.35 -1.51
CA LYS A 53 7.48 -14.71 -1.57
C LYS A 53 6.44 -14.90 -2.68
N ILE A 54 5.87 -13.82 -3.20
CA ILE A 54 4.90 -13.91 -4.30
C ILE A 54 5.59 -14.37 -5.58
N GLY A 55 6.86 -13.98 -5.76
CA GLY A 55 7.55 -14.18 -7.03
C GLY A 55 6.95 -13.30 -8.11
N THR A 56 7.00 -13.76 -9.36
CA THR A 56 6.38 -13.06 -10.49
C THR A 56 5.35 -13.98 -11.13
N PRO A 57 4.06 -13.84 -10.78
CA PRO A 57 3.02 -14.67 -11.37
C PRO A 57 2.99 -14.49 -12.88
N LYS A 58 2.70 -15.57 -13.60
CA LYS A 58 2.68 -15.55 -15.07
C LYS A 58 1.71 -14.49 -15.59
N GLY A 59 2.21 -13.65 -16.48
CA GLY A 59 1.39 -12.61 -17.09
C GLY A 59 1.16 -11.39 -16.19
N MET A 60 1.77 -11.35 -15.01
CA MET A 60 1.64 -10.24 -14.06
C MET A 60 2.95 -9.47 -13.95
N PRO A 61 2.89 -8.18 -13.59
CA PRO A 61 4.11 -7.43 -13.30
C PRO A 61 4.79 -7.95 -12.03
N ASN A 62 6.08 -7.67 -11.89
CA ASN A 62 6.84 -8.05 -10.71
C ASN A 62 6.38 -7.21 -9.50
N PRO A 63 5.79 -7.81 -8.47
CA PRO A 63 5.26 -7.05 -7.32
C PRO A 63 6.34 -6.29 -6.54
N LEU A 64 7.54 -6.81 -6.47
CA LEU A 64 8.63 -6.14 -5.77
C LEU A 64 9.01 -4.83 -6.49
N LYS A 65 9.06 -4.87 -7.83
CA LYS A 65 9.29 -3.65 -8.61
C LYS A 65 8.17 -2.65 -8.39
N LEU A 66 6.92 -3.10 -8.36
CA LEU A 66 5.77 -2.22 -8.18
C LEU A 66 5.83 -1.48 -6.84
N ILE A 67 6.08 -2.17 -5.73
CA ILE A 67 6.12 -1.50 -4.42
C ILE A 67 7.29 -0.53 -4.34
N ASN A 68 8.44 -0.88 -4.88
CA ASN A 68 9.58 0.01 -4.89
C ASN A 68 9.31 1.26 -5.74
N ASP A 69 8.70 1.10 -6.92
CA ASP A 69 8.32 2.23 -7.77
C ASP A 69 7.32 3.15 -7.05
N ILE A 70 6.34 2.56 -6.35
CA ILE A 70 5.35 3.35 -5.59
C ILE A 70 6.05 4.24 -4.57
N LEU A 71 6.97 3.68 -3.80
CA LEU A 71 7.70 4.44 -2.79
C LEU A 71 8.65 5.46 -3.42
N ASP A 72 9.36 5.07 -4.49
CA ASP A 72 10.32 5.94 -5.16
C ASP A 72 9.65 7.13 -5.86
N LEU A 73 8.44 6.94 -6.36
CA LEU A 73 7.68 8.01 -7.03
C LEU A 73 6.86 8.86 -6.06
N GLY A 74 7.01 8.64 -4.76
CA GLY A 74 6.38 9.47 -3.75
C GLY A 74 4.96 9.06 -3.36
N GLY A 75 4.56 7.82 -3.66
CA GLY A 75 3.31 7.27 -3.16
C GLY A 75 3.32 7.26 -1.63
N ARG A 76 2.22 7.70 -1.03
CA ARG A 76 2.10 7.72 0.42
C ARG A 76 1.53 6.38 0.87
N VAL A 77 2.37 5.54 1.47
CA VAL A 77 2.01 4.18 1.88
C VAL A 77 1.92 4.12 3.39
N VAL A 78 0.77 3.69 3.90
CA VAL A 78 0.44 3.70 5.32
C VAL A 78 -0.02 2.34 5.79
N LEU A 79 0.52 1.88 6.92
CA LEU A 79 -0.01 0.74 7.68
C LEU A 79 -0.89 1.27 8.82
N CYS A 80 -2.08 0.70 8.97
CA CYS A 80 -2.97 1.04 10.07
C CYS A 80 -2.30 0.75 11.42
N GLU A 81 -2.28 1.74 12.32
CA GLU A 81 -1.65 1.59 13.63
C GLU A 81 -2.22 0.41 14.43
N LEU A 82 -3.50 0.08 14.24
CA LEU A 82 -4.12 -1.05 14.92
C LEU A 82 -3.43 -2.39 14.62
N ALA A 83 -2.72 -2.47 13.48
CA ALA A 83 -2.01 -3.68 13.11
C ALA A 83 -0.86 -4.01 14.07
N LEU A 84 -0.27 -3.01 14.72
CA LEU A 84 0.84 -3.25 15.64
C LEU A 84 0.45 -4.22 16.74
N GLU A 85 -0.67 -3.98 17.40
CA GLU A 85 -1.17 -4.87 18.45
C GLU A 85 -1.89 -6.08 17.84
N ASN A 86 -2.77 -5.84 16.88
CA ASN A 86 -3.60 -6.91 16.30
C ASN A 86 -2.76 -8.01 15.66
N LYS A 87 -1.65 -7.66 15.01
CA LYS A 87 -0.79 -8.63 14.31
C LYS A 87 0.53 -8.89 15.04
N GLY A 88 0.79 -8.21 16.15
CA GLY A 88 2.01 -8.40 16.92
C GLY A 88 3.25 -7.95 16.17
N VAL A 89 3.16 -6.89 15.39
CA VAL A 89 4.29 -6.36 14.61
C VAL A 89 4.77 -5.04 15.20
N THR A 90 6.03 -4.69 14.88
CA THR A 90 6.65 -3.44 15.31
C THR A 90 7.11 -2.64 14.09
N PRO A 91 7.42 -1.35 14.25
CA PRO A 91 7.93 -0.55 13.13
C PRO A 91 9.18 -1.15 12.47
N GLU A 92 10.02 -1.86 13.23
CA GLU A 92 11.23 -2.49 12.72
C GLU A 92 10.94 -3.66 11.78
N ASP A 93 9.72 -4.22 11.83
CA ASP A 93 9.33 -5.32 10.96
C ASP A 93 8.96 -4.86 9.55
N LEU A 94 8.76 -3.56 9.35
CA LEU A 94 8.36 -3.02 8.05
C LEU A 94 9.51 -3.12 7.04
N ARG A 95 9.12 -3.41 5.80
CA ARG A 95 10.05 -3.63 4.70
C ARG A 95 10.84 -2.38 4.28
N ASP A 96 10.29 -1.20 4.57
CA ASP A 96 10.87 0.06 4.13
C ASP A 96 10.53 1.17 5.12
N PRO A 97 11.51 2.01 5.52
CA PRO A 97 11.24 3.07 6.49
C PRO A 97 10.32 4.18 5.97
N ARG A 98 10.06 4.21 4.66
CA ARG A 98 9.14 5.19 4.07
C ARG A 98 7.67 4.80 4.28
N ILE A 99 7.39 3.56 4.69
CA ILE A 99 6.03 3.15 5.03
C ILE A 99 5.67 3.79 6.37
N LEU A 100 4.60 4.56 6.38
CA LEU A 100 4.14 5.28 7.56
C LEU A 100 3.21 4.39 8.39
N ILE A 101 3.15 4.67 9.70
CA ILE A 101 2.18 4.03 10.58
C ILE A 101 1.26 5.13 11.07
N GLU A 102 -0.03 5.02 10.76
CA GLU A 102 -1.02 6.02 11.12
C GLU A 102 -2.34 5.40 11.54
N LYS A 103 -3.07 6.13 12.38
CA LYS A 103 -4.46 5.84 12.65
C LYS A 103 -5.30 6.22 11.44
N ALA A 104 -6.52 5.66 11.35
CA ALA A 104 -7.42 5.95 10.24
C ALA A 104 -7.77 7.44 10.11
N PRO A 105 -8.09 8.20 11.20
CA PRO A 105 -8.43 9.61 11.03
C PRO A 105 -7.36 10.46 10.34
N PRO A 106 -6.08 10.44 10.74
CA PRO A 106 -5.05 11.19 9.99
C PRO A 106 -4.95 10.77 8.53
N PHE A 107 -5.10 9.47 8.23
CA PHE A 107 -5.09 9.00 6.85
C PHE A 107 -6.25 9.60 6.06
N LEU A 108 -7.45 9.56 6.62
CA LEU A 108 -8.63 10.12 5.96
C LEU A 108 -8.50 11.62 5.72
N MET A 109 -7.91 12.36 6.66
CA MET A 109 -7.65 13.78 6.47
C MET A 109 -6.72 14.03 5.29
N ALA A 110 -5.64 13.25 5.18
CA ALA A 110 -4.70 13.36 4.06
C ALA A 110 -5.34 12.98 2.74
N ALA A 111 -6.31 12.08 2.77
CA ALA A 111 -7.00 11.57 1.59
C ALA A 111 -8.21 12.40 1.16
N GLU A 112 -8.55 13.46 1.91
CA GLU A 112 -9.70 14.31 1.57
C GLU A 112 -9.60 14.83 0.13
N GLY A 113 -10.72 14.83 -0.57
CA GLY A 113 -10.80 15.29 -1.95
C GLY A 113 -10.42 14.24 -2.97
N ALA A 114 -10.18 13.00 -2.57
CA ALA A 114 -9.87 11.93 -3.52
C ALA A 114 -11.02 11.72 -4.49
N GLY A 115 -10.71 11.76 -5.79
CA GLY A 115 -11.68 11.53 -6.86
C GLY A 115 -11.82 10.05 -7.23
N MET A 116 -10.87 9.22 -6.82
CA MET A 116 -10.87 7.79 -7.08
C MET A 116 -10.52 7.04 -5.80
N THR A 117 -11.32 6.04 -5.44
CA THR A 117 -11.07 5.19 -4.29
C THR A 117 -11.30 3.73 -4.66
N PHE A 118 -10.38 2.88 -4.26
CA PHE A 118 -10.42 1.44 -4.53
C PHE A 118 -10.10 0.67 -3.26
N THR A 119 -10.78 -0.45 -3.04
CA THR A 119 -10.51 -1.34 -1.92
C THR A 119 -10.38 -2.77 -2.43
N PHE A 120 -9.29 -3.41 -2.08
CA PHE A 120 -9.00 -4.78 -2.49
C PHE A 120 -8.80 -5.73 -1.31
#